data_c6207fd7e8c82259ec2cb96ff22b1aba
#
_entry.id   c6207fd7e8c82259ec2cb96ff22b1aba
#
_cell.length_a   1.000
_cell.length_b   1.000
_cell.length_c   1.000
_cell.angle_alpha   90.00
_cell.angle_beta   90.00
_cell.angle_gamma   90.00
#
_symmetry.space_group_name_H-M   'P 1'
#
loop_
_entity.id
_entity.type
_entity.pdbx_description
1 polymer ?
#
loop_
_entity_poly.entity_id
_entity_poly.type
_entity_poly.pdbx_seq_one_letter_code
_entity_poly.pdbx_strand_id
1 'polypeptide(L)'
;MLTLEQLDIRQDTFELRADFALATGAIAAVIGPSGAGKSTLLNVIAGFFAPVDGRVLWMGQDITALPPAQRPVAMLFQDNNLFPHLTVAQNVGLGIRPDLRLSRQDQTRVAQALTRVGLSGLEGRKPSALSGGQQGRVALARVLVQRCPLILLDEPFAALGPALKNEMLDLVAALAAETGATLLMVSHDPADARRIAPLVIIVADGVALPPQPTLPLLDNPPPALAAYLGV
;
A
#
# COMPACT_ATOMS: atom_id res chain seq x y z
N MET A 1 13.99 -0.19 8.40
CA MET A 1 13.23 -1.28 9.03
C MET A 1 11.95 -0.68 9.61
N LEU A 2 10.80 -1.24 9.28
CA LEU A 2 9.54 -0.97 9.96
C LEU A 2 9.45 -1.94 11.14
N THR A 3 9.14 -1.43 12.35
CA THR A 3 8.92 -2.27 13.53
C THR A 3 7.59 -1.88 14.16
N LEU A 4 6.77 -2.89 14.45
CA LEU A 4 5.56 -2.76 15.24
C LEU A 4 5.85 -3.42 16.59
N GLU A 5 5.93 -2.62 17.65
CA GLU A 5 6.26 -3.13 18.99
C GLU A 5 4.99 -3.22 19.82
N GLN A 6 4.57 -4.44 20.15
CA GLN A 6 3.42 -4.76 21.02
C GLN A 6 2.18 -3.91 20.70
N LEU A 7 1.93 -3.70 19.40
CA LEU A 7 0.86 -2.83 18.93
C LEU A 7 -0.50 -3.43 19.31
N ASP A 8 -1.32 -2.66 20.02
CA ASP A 8 -2.71 -2.99 20.37
C ASP A 8 -3.63 -1.94 19.72
N ILE A 9 -4.48 -2.42 18.81
CA ILE A 9 -5.42 -1.58 18.04
C ILE A 9 -6.82 -2.00 18.44
N ARG A 10 -7.64 -1.05 18.87
CA ARG A 10 -9.04 -1.30 19.26
C ARG A 10 -9.96 -0.26 18.63
N GLN A 11 -11.04 -0.73 18.04
CA GLN A 11 -12.13 0.09 17.52
C GLN A 11 -13.46 -0.60 17.83
N ASP A 12 -14.26 -0.03 18.69
CA ASP A 12 -15.53 -0.63 19.19
C ASP A 12 -15.32 -2.04 19.71
N THR A 13 -15.82 -3.06 18.99
CA THR A 13 -15.67 -4.48 19.31
C THR A 13 -14.49 -5.14 18.60
N PHE A 14 -13.78 -4.41 17.75
CA PHE A 14 -12.66 -4.93 16.97
C PHE A 14 -11.34 -4.77 17.74
N GLU A 15 -10.56 -5.85 17.81
CA GLU A 15 -9.21 -5.86 18.37
C GLU A 15 -8.22 -6.46 17.37
N LEU A 16 -7.03 -5.86 17.27
CA LEU A 16 -5.92 -6.39 16.47
C LEU A 16 -4.60 -6.13 17.17
N ARG A 17 -3.77 -7.15 17.31
CA ARG A 17 -2.43 -7.08 17.87
C ARG A 17 -1.38 -7.35 16.80
N ALA A 18 -0.25 -6.63 16.86
CA ALA A 18 0.88 -6.83 15.98
C ALA A 18 2.19 -6.59 16.72
N ASP A 19 3.12 -7.55 16.62
CA ASP A 19 4.46 -7.47 17.19
C ASP A 19 5.46 -8.12 16.24
N PHE A 20 6.04 -7.33 15.34
CA PHE A 20 6.98 -7.83 14.34
C PHE A 20 7.82 -6.72 13.71
N ALA A 21 8.88 -7.12 13.02
CA ALA A 21 9.71 -6.23 12.21
C ALA A 21 9.73 -6.67 10.75
N LEU A 22 9.77 -5.67 9.83
CA LEU A 22 9.94 -5.86 8.39
C LEU A 22 11.20 -5.11 7.94
N ALA A 23 12.11 -5.81 7.28
CA ALA A 23 13.38 -5.23 6.81
C ALA A 23 13.14 -4.11 5.79
N THR A 24 14.07 -3.14 5.75
CA THR A 24 14.08 -2.09 4.71
C THR A 24 14.23 -2.73 3.33
N GLY A 25 13.46 -2.25 2.37
CA GLY A 25 13.46 -2.78 1.01
C GLY A 25 12.71 -4.10 0.84
N ALA A 26 12.13 -4.67 1.90
CA ALA A 26 11.32 -5.87 1.79
C ALA A 26 9.96 -5.58 1.17
N ILE A 27 9.45 -6.54 0.41
CA ILE A 27 8.07 -6.55 -0.10
C ILE A 27 7.30 -7.62 0.67
N ALA A 28 6.21 -7.23 1.32
CA ALA A 28 5.33 -8.12 2.05
C ALA A 28 3.87 -7.95 1.62
N ALA A 29 3.19 -9.06 1.39
CA ALA A 29 1.74 -9.08 1.24
C ALA A 29 1.08 -9.25 2.62
N VAL A 30 -0.06 -8.58 2.84
CA VAL A 30 -0.90 -8.73 4.03
C VAL A 30 -2.17 -9.45 3.58
N ILE A 31 -2.37 -10.68 4.04
CA ILE A 31 -3.51 -11.52 3.66
C ILE A 31 -4.29 -12.01 4.88
N GLY A 32 -5.55 -12.36 4.67
CA GLY A 32 -6.45 -12.84 5.71
C GLY A 32 -7.91 -12.57 5.39
N PRO A 33 -8.86 -13.06 6.18
CA PRO A 33 -10.29 -12.90 5.96
C PRO A 33 -10.73 -11.44 5.81
N SER A 34 -11.86 -11.23 5.13
CA SER A 34 -12.50 -9.90 5.12
C SER A 34 -12.88 -9.50 6.55
N GLY A 35 -12.66 -8.24 6.88
CA GLY A 35 -12.91 -7.75 8.24
C GLY A 35 -11.83 -8.10 9.29
N ALA A 36 -10.78 -8.85 8.95
CA ALA A 36 -9.73 -9.22 9.91
C ALA A 36 -8.84 -8.04 10.37
N GLY A 37 -8.98 -6.84 9.76
CA GLY A 37 -8.23 -5.65 10.17
C GLY A 37 -7.01 -5.31 9.34
N LYS A 38 -6.86 -5.89 8.16
CA LYS A 38 -5.71 -5.61 7.25
C LYS A 38 -5.58 -4.12 6.93
N SER A 39 -6.66 -3.47 6.49
CA SER A 39 -6.70 -2.03 6.21
C SER A 39 -6.50 -1.20 7.48
N THR A 40 -7.01 -1.67 8.62
CA THR A 40 -6.81 -1.01 9.92
C THR A 40 -5.33 -1.00 10.30
N LEU A 41 -4.62 -2.12 10.11
CA LEU A 41 -3.18 -2.22 10.32
C LEU A 41 -2.42 -1.20 9.46
N LEU A 42 -2.73 -1.12 8.15
CA LEU A 42 -2.11 -0.14 7.26
C LEU A 42 -2.42 1.30 7.70
N ASN A 43 -3.66 1.57 8.11
CA ASN A 43 -4.07 2.90 8.57
C ASN A 43 -3.34 3.33 9.86
N VAL A 44 -3.08 2.40 10.79
CA VAL A 44 -2.27 2.68 11.98
C VAL A 44 -0.81 2.97 11.60
N ILE A 45 -0.23 2.17 10.71
CA ILE A 45 1.14 2.41 10.20
C ILE A 45 1.22 3.77 9.48
N ALA A 46 0.19 4.16 8.72
CA ALA A 46 0.11 5.43 8.02
C ALA A 46 -0.21 6.63 8.93
N GLY A 47 -0.71 6.39 10.16
CA GLY A 47 -1.02 7.43 11.14
C GLY A 47 -2.43 8.01 11.05
N PHE A 48 -3.35 7.34 10.37
CA PHE A 48 -4.77 7.73 10.32
C PHE A 48 -5.52 7.31 11.59
N PHE A 49 -5.04 6.26 12.27
CA PHE A 49 -5.56 5.83 13.57
C PHE A 49 -4.39 5.68 14.56
N ALA A 50 -4.64 6.08 15.80
CA ALA A 50 -3.70 5.84 16.88
C ALA A 50 -3.94 4.43 17.46
N PRO A 51 -2.90 3.66 17.78
CA PRO A 51 -3.05 2.45 18.58
C PRO A 51 -3.44 2.80 20.01
N VAL A 52 -4.03 1.86 20.74
CA VAL A 52 -4.31 2.00 22.18
C VAL A 52 -3.04 1.84 22.99
N ASP A 53 -2.14 0.96 22.55
CA ASP A 53 -0.83 0.72 23.16
C ASP A 53 0.17 0.25 22.10
N GLY A 54 1.45 0.25 22.45
CA GLY A 54 2.54 -0.14 21.57
C GLY A 54 3.05 1.00 20.70
N ARG A 55 3.98 0.69 19.79
CA ARG A 55 4.69 1.69 18.98
C ARG A 55 4.85 1.25 17.53
N VAL A 56 4.82 2.24 16.64
CA VAL A 56 5.22 2.11 15.23
C VAL A 56 6.57 2.82 15.07
N LEU A 57 7.60 2.07 14.70
CA LEU A 57 8.95 2.61 14.51
C LEU A 57 9.36 2.49 13.04
N TRP A 58 9.92 3.56 12.51
CA TRP A 58 10.59 3.56 11.21
C TRP A 58 12.07 3.87 11.38
N MET A 59 12.95 2.94 10.96
CA MET A 59 14.41 3.04 11.12
C MET A 59 14.84 3.33 12.58
N GLY A 60 14.11 2.75 13.56
CA GLY A 60 14.34 2.95 14.99
C GLY A 60 13.75 4.24 15.57
N GLN A 61 13.20 5.12 14.73
CA GLN A 61 12.53 6.33 15.18
C GLN A 61 11.05 6.04 15.44
N ASP A 62 10.54 6.42 16.60
CA ASP A 62 9.12 6.33 16.92
C ASP A 62 8.32 7.36 16.12
N ILE A 63 7.39 6.85 15.30
CA ILE A 63 6.49 7.65 14.47
C ILE A 63 5.03 7.53 14.93
N THR A 64 4.77 6.89 16.06
CA THR A 64 3.41 6.57 16.53
C THR A 64 2.53 7.82 16.66
N ALA A 65 3.07 8.87 17.28
CA ALA A 65 2.34 10.13 17.50
C ALA A 65 2.37 11.09 16.30
N LEU A 66 3.13 10.77 15.24
CA LEU A 66 3.22 11.65 14.07
C LEU A 66 1.95 11.55 13.23
N PRO A 67 1.38 12.68 12.79
CA PRO A 67 0.26 12.67 11.84
C PRO A 67 0.71 12.14 10.47
N PRO A 68 -0.21 11.66 9.61
CA PRO A 68 0.12 11.04 8.32
C PRO A 68 1.07 11.86 7.44
N ALA A 69 0.88 13.19 7.39
CA ALA A 69 1.69 14.09 6.57
C ALA A 69 3.17 14.20 7.00
N GLN A 70 3.50 13.77 8.21
CA GLN A 70 4.87 13.80 8.76
C GLN A 70 5.53 12.41 8.76
N ARG A 71 4.79 11.36 8.41
CA ARG A 71 5.35 10.02 8.30
C ARG A 71 6.03 9.80 6.95
N PRO A 72 7.10 9.03 6.89
CA PRO A 72 7.80 8.71 5.63
C PRO A 72 7.04 7.64 4.83
N VAL A 73 5.74 7.82 4.64
CA VAL A 73 4.81 6.83 4.10
C VAL A 73 4.07 7.41 2.90
N ALA A 74 3.99 6.65 1.82
CA ALA A 74 3.04 6.87 0.74
C ALA A 74 1.96 5.79 0.80
N MET A 75 0.68 6.17 0.75
CA MET A 75 -0.44 5.23 0.83
C MET A 75 -1.35 5.34 -0.38
N LEU A 76 -1.73 4.19 -0.93
CA LEU A 76 -2.80 4.05 -1.89
C LEU A 76 -3.98 3.35 -1.21
N PHE A 77 -5.12 4.02 -1.18
CA PHE A 77 -6.36 3.51 -0.60
C PHE A 77 -7.16 2.73 -1.62
N GLN A 78 -8.01 1.84 -1.15
CA GLN A 78 -8.91 1.02 -1.96
C GLN A 78 -9.77 1.86 -2.93
N ASP A 79 -10.28 3.02 -2.48
CA ASP A 79 -11.13 3.91 -3.28
C ASP A 79 -10.36 4.86 -4.20
N ASN A 80 -9.04 4.67 -4.38
CA ASN A 80 -8.13 5.52 -5.16
C ASN A 80 -8.07 6.99 -4.71
N ASN A 81 -9.04 7.52 -3.99
CA ASN A 81 -9.15 8.87 -3.43
C ASN A 81 -8.70 9.98 -4.41
N LEU A 82 -9.18 9.92 -5.67
CA LEU A 82 -8.93 10.97 -6.64
C LEU A 82 -9.85 12.17 -6.42
N PHE A 83 -9.28 13.37 -6.56
CA PHE A 83 -10.05 14.60 -6.50
C PHE A 83 -10.76 14.83 -7.84
N PRO A 84 -12.11 14.79 -7.89
CA PRO A 84 -12.85 14.78 -9.14
C PRO A 84 -12.80 16.12 -9.90
N HIS A 85 -12.52 17.22 -9.19
CA HIS A 85 -12.40 18.56 -9.79
C HIS A 85 -11.01 18.83 -10.38
N LEU A 86 -9.99 18.06 -10.02
CA LEU A 86 -8.62 18.16 -10.50
C LEU A 86 -8.39 17.31 -11.75
N THR A 87 -7.46 17.73 -12.60
CA THR A 87 -7.00 16.93 -13.73
C THR A 87 -6.14 15.73 -13.25
N VAL A 88 -5.83 14.81 -14.15
CA VAL A 88 -4.91 13.69 -13.92
C VAL A 88 -3.56 14.20 -13.45
N ALA A 89 -2.96 15.15 -14.17
CA ALA A 89 -1.67 15.71 -13.78
C ALA A 89 -1.71 16.42 -12.42
N GLN A 90 -2.79 17.13 -12.12
CA GLN A 90 -2.96 17.78 -10.82
C GLN A 90 -3.14 16.74 -9.69
N ASN A 91 -3.93 15.69 -9.91
CA ASN A 91 -4.07 14.59 -8.94
C ASN A 91 -2.72 13.94 -8.60
N VAL A 92 -1.89 13.68 -9.60
CA VAL A 92 -0.53 13.15 -9.39
C VAL A 92 0.36 14.20 -8.72
N GLY A 93 0.26 15.46 -9.12
CA GLY A 93 1.03 16.60 -8.59
C GLY A 93 0.82 16.83 -7.09
N LEU A 94 -0.37 16.49 -6.54
CA LEU A 94 -0.63 16.53 -5.10
C LEU A 94 0.35 15.63 -4.29
N GLY A 95 0.85 14.58 -4.89
CA GLY A 95 1.87 13.72 -4.25
C GLY A 95 3.23 14.43 -4.08
N ILE A 96 3.46 15.53 -4.80
CA ILE A 96 4.68 16.34 -4.67
C ILE A 96 4.42 17.56 -3.78
N ARG A 97 3.35 18.30 -4.09
CA ARG A 97 2.98 19.53 -3.39
C ARG A 97 1.46 19.69 -3.26
N PRO A 98 0.94 19.78 -2.04
CA PRO A 98 -0.50 19.98 -1.81
C PRO A 98 -1.05 21.29 -2.40
N ASP A 99 -0.21 22.34 -2.53
CA ASP A 99 -0.59 23.64 -3.08
C ASP A 99 -0.57 23.67 -4.62
N LEU A 100 -0.15 22.57 -5.27
CA LEU A 100 -0.02 22.42 -6.72
C LEU A 100 0.89 23.46 -7.41
N ARG A 101 1.74 24.17 -6.66
CA ARG A 101 2.73 25.10 -7.20
C ARG A 101 3.96 24.33 -7.68
N LEU A 102 3.77 23.56 -8.77
CA LEU A 102 4.77 22.66 -9.30
C LEU A 102 5.83 23.43 -10.11
N SER A 103 7.11 23.21 -9.80
CA SER A 103 8.23 23.63 -10.61
C SER A 103 8.26 22.90 -11.95
N ARG A 104 9.06 23.34 -12.91
CA ARG A 104 9.28 22.60 -14.18
C ARG A 104 9.79 21.17 -13.92
N GLN A 105 10.66 21.00 -12.95
CA GLN A 105 11.17 19.68 -12.55
C GLN A 105 10.04 18.79 -12.00
N ASP A 106 9.15 19.34 -11.17
CA ASP A 106 8.01 18.59 -10.64
C ASP A 106 7.03 18.19 -11.75
N GLN A 107 6.77 19.07 -12.71
CA GLN A 107 5.94 18.77 -13.88
C GLN A 107 6.54 17.62 -14.70
N THR A 108 7.87 17.60 -14.88
CA THR A 108 8.58 16.51 -15.55
C THR A 108 8.42 15.20 -14.77
N ARG A 109 8.54 15.22 -13.42
CA ARG A 109 8.32 14.06 -12.58
C ARG A 109 6.89 13.51 -12.70
N VAL A 110 5.89 14.39 -12.73
CA VAL A 110 4.49 14.02 -12.96
C VAL A 110 4.31 13.34 -14.32
N ALA A 111 4.86 13.93 -15.40
CA ALA A 111 4.78 13.36 -16.73
C ALA A 111 5.45 11.98 -16.82
N GLN A 112 6.64 11.84 -16.23
CA GLN A 112 7.35 10.55 -16.15
C GLN A 112 6.54 9.50 -15.39
N ALA A 113 5.94 9.84 -14.25
CA ALA A 113 5.10 8.92 -13.49
C ALA A 113 3.88 8.48 -14.30
N LEU A 114 3.22 9.39 -15.02
CA LEU A 114 2.09 9.07 -15.90
C LEU A 114 2.51 8.16 -17.06
N THR A 115 3.68 8.40 -17.65
CA THR A 115 4.22 7.51 -18.68
C THR A 115 4.46 6.10 -18.14
N ARG A 116 5.03 5.97 -16.94
CA ARG A 116 5.30 4.66 -16.30
C ARG A 116 4.02 3.84 -16.06
N VAL A 117 2.91 4.48 -15.77
CA VAL A 117 1.62 3.81 -15.58
C VAL A 117 0.78 3.73 -16.88
N GLY A 118 1.36 4.07 -18.04
CA GLY A 118 0.68 3.98 -19.33
C GLY A 118 -0.46 4.99 -19.52
N LEU A 119 -0.32 6.20 -18.96
CA LEU A 119 -1.34 7.26 -19.03
C LEU A 119 -0.84 8.52 -19.77
N SER A 120 0.20 8.41 -20.59
CA SER A 120 0.65 9.52 -21.45
C SER A 120 -0.49 10.02 -22.36
N GLY A 121 -0.62 11.34 -22.48
CA GLY A 121 -1.69 11.98 -23.26
C GLY A 121 -3.01 12.15 -22.54
N LEU A 122 -3.12 11.70 -21.26
CA LEU A 122 -4.32 11.85 -20.45
C LEU A 122 -4.18 12.93 -19.37
N GLU A 123 -3.09 13.68 -19.34
CA GLU A 123 -2.71 14.61 -18.27
C GLU A 123 -3.79 15.66 -17.96
N GLY A 124 -4.46 16.15 -19.00
CA GLY A 124 -5.50 17.19 -18.91
C GLY A 124 -6.90 16.64 -18.58
N ARG A 125 -7.12 15.33 -18.62
CA ARG A 125 -8.44 14.73 -18.32
C ARG A 125 -8.76 14.81 -16.83
N LYS A 126 -10.07 14.80 -16.53
CA LYS A 126 -10.57 14.63 -15.15
C LYS A 126 -10.87 13.16 -14.86
N PRO A 127 -10.89 12.74 -13.58
CA PRO A 127 -11.21 11.35 -13.19
C PRO A 127 -12.50 10.81 -13.78
N SER A 128 -13.54 11.64 -13.92
CA SER A 128 -14.82 11.26 -14.51
C SER A 128 -14.74 10.83 -15.99
N ALA A 129 -13.67 11.21 -16.69
CA ALA A 129 -13.42 10.83 -18.09
C ALA A 129 -12.49 9.61 -18.22
N LEU A 130 -12.23 8.89 -17.12
CA LEU A 130 -11.35 7.73 -17.04
C LEU A 130 -12.12 6.48 -16.67
N SER A 131 -11.67 5.31 -17.18
CA SER A 131 -12.10 4.03 -16.65
C SER A 131 -11.60 3.80 -15.23
N GLY A 132 -12.23 2.90 -14.46
CA GLY A 132 -11.79 2.56 -13.10
C GLY A 132 -10.31 2.11 -13.04
N GLY A 133 -9.88 1.30 -14.01
CA GLY A 133 -8.46 0.91 -14.11
C GLY A 133 -7.52 2.07 -14.42
N GLN A 134 -7.95 3.07 -15.20
CA GLN A 134 -7.17 4.28 -15.42
C GLN A 134 -7.09 5.14 -14.15
N GLN A 135 -8.18 5.22 -13.39
CA GLN A 135 -8.21 5.92 -12.09
C GLN A 135 -7.24 5.29 -11.09
N GLY A 136 -7.23 3.95 -10.97
CA GLY A 136 -6.27 3.23 -10.13
C GLY A 136 -4.81 3.52 -10.52
N ARG A 137 -4.51 3.59 -11.83
CA ARG A 137 -3.18 3.96 -12.33
C ARG A 137 -2.80 5.41 -12.04
N VAL A 138 -3.75 6.35 -12.06
CA VAL A 138 -3.50 7.73 -11.60
C VAL A 138 -3.15 7.77 -10.11
N ALA A 139 -3.89 7.02 -9.28
CA ALA A 139 -3.62 6.93 -7.85
C ALA A 139 -2.24 6.32 -7.58
N LEU A 140 -1.86 5.27 -8.32
CA LEU A 140 -0.51 4.71 -8.27
C LEU A 140 0.55 5.76 -8.69
N ALA A 141 0.36 6.48 -9.79
CA ALA A 141 1.29 7.53 -10.21
C ALA A 141 1.49 8.60 -9.13
N ARG A 142 0.42 8.94 -8.37
CA ARG A 142 0.51 9.86 -7.22
C ARG A 142 1.38 9.30 -6.10
N VAL A 143 1.34 8.00 -5.84
CA VAL A 143 2.25 7.34 -4.88
C VAL A 143 3.69 7.38 -5.38
N LEU A 144 3.92 7.10 -6.67
CA LEU A 144 5.26 7.07 -7.28
C LEU A 144 6.01 8.39 -7.15
N VAL A 145 5.33 9.52 -7.35
CA VAL A 145 5.98 10.84 -7.29
C VAL A 145 6.37 11.26 -5.87
N GLN A 146 5.81 10.64 -4.82
CA GLN A 146 6.12 10.96 -3.42
C GLN A 146 7.53 10.50 -3.03
N ARG A 147 8.04 9.42 -3.64
CA ARG A 147 9.36 8.83 -3.33
C ARG A 147 9.54 8.49 -1.86
N CYS A 148 8.47 8.08 -1.18
CA CYS A 148 8.53 7.67 0.20
C CYS A 148 9.23 6.31 0.35
N PRO A 149 10.03 6.12 1.43
CA PRO A 149 10.74 4.87 1.67
C PRO A 149 9.84 3.73 2.16
N LEU A 150 8.61 4.03 2.57
CA LEU A 150 7.58 3.07 2.95
C LEU A 150 6.33 3.28 2.10
N ILE A 151 5.91 2.24 1.39
CA ILE A 151 4.74 2.25 0.50
C ILE A 151 3.70 1.29 1.06
N LEU A 152 2.49 1.78 1.27
CA LEU A 152 1.34 1.00 1.73
C LEU A 152 0.28 0.99 0.65
N LEU A 153 -0.16 -0.21 0.23
CA LEU A 153 -1.18 -0.38 -0.79
C LEU A 153 -2.34 -1.20 -0.20
N ASP A 154 -3.53 -0.62 -0.20
CA ASP A 154 -4.73 -1.27 0.31
C ASP A 154 -5.63 -1.71 -0.84
N GLU A 155 -5.58 -3.00 -1.18
CA GLU A 155 -6.30 -3.64 -2.30
C GLU A 155 -6.22 -2.84 -3.63
N PRO A 156 -5.03 -2.41 -4.05
CA PRO A 156 -4.86 -1.35 -5.06
C PRO A 156 -5.39 -1.73 -6.44
N PHE A 157 -5.53 -3.03 -6.72
CA PHE A 157 -5.82 -3.55 -8.06
C PHE A 157 -7.03 -4.49 -8.11
N ALA A 158 -7.87 -4.50 -7.07
CA ALA A 158 -9.03 -5.39 -6.97
C ALA A 158 -10.04 -5.21 -8.13
N ALA A 159 -10.16 -3.98 -8.65
CA ALA A 159 -11.09 -3.66 -9.75
C ALA A 159 -10.49 -3.87 -11.16
N LEU A 160 -9.26 -4.40 -11.28
CA LEU A 160 -8.60 -4.60 -12.57
C LEU A 160 -8.82 -6.01 -13.11
N GLY A 161 -8.90 -6.13 -14.44
CA GLY A 161 -8.84 -7.44 -15.09
C GLY A 161 -7.45 -8.09 -14.92
N PRO A 162 -7.37 -9.43 -15.01
CA PRO A 162 -6.17 -10.20 -14.63
C PRO A 162 -4.87 -9.75 -15.31
N ALA A 163 -4.91 -9.48 -16.62
CA ALA A 163 -3.72 -9.06 -17.36
C ALA A 163 -3.18 -7.71 -16.86
N LEU A 164 -4.06 -6.71 -16.71
CA LEU A 164 -3.67 -5.38 -16.24
C LEU A 164 -3.27 -5.40 -14.75
N LYS A 165 -3.93 -6.21 -13.93
CA LYS A 165 -3.56 -6.43 -12.53
C LYS A 165 -2.11 -6.92 -12.42
N ASN A 166 -1.76 -7.96 -13.21
CA ASN A 166 -0.41 -8.51 -13.24
C ASN A 166 0.63 -7.46 -13.64
N GLU A 167 0.34 -6.68 -14.68
CA GLU A 167 1.21 -5.60 -15.14
C GLU A 167 1.45 -4.54 -14.05
N MET A 168 0.39 -4.17 -13.30
CA MET A 168 0.51 -3.20 -12.22
C MET A 168 1.25 -3.76 -10.99
N LEU A 169 1.07 -5.03 -10.68
CA LEU A 169 1.83 -5.71 -9.64
C LEU A 169 3.34 -5.71 -9.97
N ASP A 170 3.71 -6.08 -11.20
CA ASP A 170 5.10 -6.08 -11.65
C ASP A 170 5.70 -4.67 -11.60
N LEU A 171 4.93 -3.65 -12.04
CA LEU A 171 5.36 -2.25 -11.98
C LEU A 171 5.66 -1.81 -10.55
N VAL A 172 4.79 -2.13 -9.60
CA VAL A 172 4.98 -1.78 -8.18
C VAL A 172 6.20 -2.48 -7.59
N ALA A 173 6.37 -3.77 -7.88
CA ALA A 173 7.53 -4.55 -7.42
C ALA A 173 8.84 -3.99 -7.99
N ALA A 174 8.88 -3.70 -9.29
CA ALA A 174 10.04 -3.09 -9.94
C ALA A 174 10.39 -1.73 -9.33
N LEU A 175 9.37 -0.91 -9.05
CA LEU A 175 9.57 0.39 -8.42
C LEU A 175 10.12 0.27 -6.99
N ALA A 176 9.57 -0.64 -6.17
CA ALA A 176 10.08 -0.89 -4.83
C ALA A 176 11.55 -1.32 -4.88
N ALA A 177 11.92 -2.20 -5.82
CA ALA A 177 13.30 -2.64 -6.02
C ALA A 177 14.22 -1.49 -6.49
N GLU A 178 13.79 -0.67 -7.46
CA GLU A 178 14.57 0.48 -7.96
C GLU A 178 14.85 1.53 -6.88
N THR A 179 13.88 1.76 -5.99
CA THR A 179 13.97 2.81 -4.97
C THR A 179 14.48 2.33 -3.64
N GLY A 180 14.58 1.00 -3.43
CA GLY A 180 14.83 0.39 -2.14
C GLY A 180 13.69 0.61 -1.13
N ALA A 181 12.49 0.95 -1.59
CA ALA A 181 11.35 1.19 -0.74
C ALA A 181 10.83 -0.12 -0.12
N THR A 182 10.42 -0.06 1.13
CA THR A 182 9.69 -1.13 1.78
C THR A 182 8.22 -1.08 1.34
N LEU A 183 7.65 -2.21 0.94
CA LEU A 183 6.28 -2.29 0.44
C LEU A 183 5.44 -3.24 1.30
N LEU A 184 4.30 -2.76 1.78
CA LEU A 184 3.23 -3.59 2.32
C LEU A 184 2.01 -3.45 1.43
N MET A 185 1.49 -4.58 0.95
CA MET A 185 0.31 -4.61 0.09
C MET A 185 -0.75 -5.56 0.66
N VAL A 186 -1.91 -5.02 0.97
CA VAL A 186 -3.10 -5.84 1.27
C VAL A 186 -3.64 -6.41 -0.03
N SER A 187 -3.85 -7.71 -0.05
CA SER A 187 -4.58 -8.38 -1.13
C SER A 187 -5.46 -9.50 -0.54
N HIS A 188 -6.61 -9.72 -1.16
CA HIS A 188 -7.46 -10.87 -0.89
C HIS A 188 -7.14 -12.07 -1.80
N ASP A 189 -6.25 -11.88 -2.79
CA ASP A 189 -5.85 -12.90 -3.75
C ASP A 189 -4.42 -13.41 -3.43
N PRO A 190 -4.26 -14.66 -3.01
CA PRO A 190 -2.93 -15.24 -2.73
C PRO A 190 -2.01 -15.27 -3.95
N ALA A 191 -2.57 -15.24 -5.17
CA ALA A 191 -1.77 -15.20 -6.39
C ALA A 191 -0.98 -13.88 -6.51
N ASP A 192 -1.51 -12.77 -5.99
CA ASP A 192 -0.81 -11.49 -5.94
C ASP A 192 0.43 -11.58 -5.05
N ALA A 193 0.27 -12.20 -3.86
CA ALA A 193 1.38 -12.43 -2.94
C ALA A 193 2.46 -13.30 -3.57
N ARG A 194 2.07 -14.42 -4.18
CA ARG A 194 3.01 -15.32 -4.90
C ARG A 194 3.78 -14.60 -6.00
N ARG A 195 3.15 -13.62 -6.65
CA ARG A 195 3.74 -12.92 -7.80
C ARG A 195 4.84 -11.94 -7.39
N ILE A 196 4.61 -11.12 -6.36
CA ILE A 196 5.50 -10.00 -6.08
C ILE A 196 6.08 -9.95 -4.67
N ALA A 197 5.51 -10.68 -3.71
CA ALA A 197 5.88 -10.56 -2.31
C ALA A 197 6.65 -11.79 -1.83
N PRO A 198 7.97 -11.68 -1.58
CA PRO A 198 8.74 -12.74 -0.94
C PRO A 198 8.25 -13.10 0.47
N LEU A 199 7.62 -12.14 1.15
CA LEU A 199 7.10 -12.29 2.50
C LEU A 199 5.59 -12.09 2.54
N VAL A 200 4.94 -12.78 3.48
CA VAL A 200 3.52 -12.63 3.76
C VAL A 200 3.28 -12.46 5.26
N ILE A 201 2.38 -11.56 5.59
CA ILE A 201 1.86 -11.29 6.94
C ILE A 201 0.42 -11.78 6.96
N ILE A 202 0.11 -12.74 7.83
CA ILE A 202 -1.26 -13.23 8.01
C ILE A 202 -1.92 -12.37 9.07
N VAL A 203 -3.12 -11.89 8.76
CA VAL A 203 -3.99 -11.18 9.72
C VAL A 203 -5.26 -12.00 9.91
N ALA A 204 -5.40 -12.62 11.07
CA ALA A 204 -6.54 -13.44 11.43
C ALA A 204 -6.72 -13.47 12.96
N ASP A 205 -7.93 -13.74 13.43
CA ASP A 205 -8.25 -13.95 14.85
C ASP A 205 -7.71 -12.84 15.78
N GLY A 206 -7.75 -11.59 15.32
CA GLY A 206 -7.27 -10.45 16.09
C GLY A 206 -5.75 -10.33 16.20
N VAL A 207 -4.99 -11.05 15.36
CA VAL A 207 -3.52 -11.01 15.38
C VAL A 207 -2.96 -10.82 13.96
N ALA A 208 -1.98 -9.95 13.82
CA ALA A 208 -1.10 -9.88 12.65
C ALA A 208 0.19 -10.65 12.98
N LEU A 209 0.37 -11.81 12.35
CA LEU A 209 1.53 -12.67 12.57
C LEU A 209 2.82 -12.06 11.98
N PRO A 210 4.00 -12.40 12.50
CA PRO A 210 5.26 -11.99 11.92
C PRO A 210 5.38 -12.38 10.44
N PRO A 211 6.12 -11.59 9.62
CA PRO A 211 6.37 -11.91 8.22
C PRO A 211 6.99 -13.28 8.04
N GLN A 212 6.45 -14.08 7.12
CA GLN A 212 6.92 -15.41 6.78
C GLN A 212 7.18 -15.53 5.28
N PRO A 213 8.05 -16.47 4.83
CA PRO A 213 8.26 -16.72 3.41
C PRO A 213 6.95 -17.13 2.71
N THR A 214 6.59 -16.43 1.63
CA THR A 214 5.30 -16.57 0.95
C THR A 214 5.08 -17.96 0.38
N LEU A 215 6.04 -18.49 -0.39
CA LEU A 215 5.85 -19.76 -1.08
C LEU A 215 5.67 -20.94 -0.11
N PRO A 216 6.56 -21.17 0.89
CA PRO A 216 6.38 -22.26 1.85
C PRO A 216 5.06 -22.18 2.61
N LEU A 217 4.64 -20.97 3.00
CA LEU A 217 3.42 -20.78 3.77
C LEU A 217 2.16 -21.03 2.94
N LEU A 218 2.14 -20.57 1.68
CA LEU A 218 0.99 -20.75 0.79
C LEU A 218 0.93 -22.15 0.16
N ASP A 219 2.04 -22.89 0.13
CA ASP A 219 2.08 -24.27 -0.36
C ASP A 219 1.65 -25.27 0.70
N ASN A 220 1.90 -24.97 1.99
CA ASN A 220 1.53 -25.77 3.15
C ASN A 220 0.87 -24.88 4.21
N PRO A 221 -0.34 -24.38 3.95
CA PRO A 221 -0.99 -23.42 4.84
C PRO A 221 -1.40 -24.09 6.16
N PRO A 222 -1.22 -23.42 7.32
CA PRO A 222 -1.79 -23.88 8.58
C PRO A 222 -3.32 -23.93 8.49
N PRO A 223 -4.01 -24.74 9.34
CA PRO A 223 -5.44 -24.99 9.20
C PRO A 223 -6.33 -23.74 9.08
N ALA A 224 -6.05 -22.70 9.86
CA ALA A 224 -6.81 -21.44 9.80
C ALA A 224 -6.63 -20.71 8.44
N LEU A 225 -5.43 -20.75 7.87
CA LEU A 225 -5.15 -20.17 6.57
C LEU A 225 -5.69 -21.06 5.43
N ALA A 226 -5.61 -22.39 5.58
CA ALA A 226 -6.19 -23.36 4.64
C ALA A 226 -7.70 -23.14 4.46
N ALA A 227 -8.42 -22.99 5.57
CA ALA A 227 -9.85 -22.67 5.56
C ALA A 227 -10.15 -21.36 4.80
N TYR A 228 -9.32 -20.33 4.99
CA TYR A 228 -9.44 -19.06 4.24
C TYR A 228 -9.12 -19.22 2.77
N LEU A 229 -8.11 -20.02 2.41
CA LEU A 229 -7.70 -20.26 1.02
C LEU A 229 -8.64 -21.22 0.27
N GLY A 230 -9.51 -21.93 0.96
CA GLY A 230 -10.41 -22.91 0.38
C GLY A 230 -9.71 -24.22 -0.05
N VAL A 231 -8.61 -24.60 0.61
CA VAL A 231 -7.79 -25.80 0.37
C VAL A 231 -7.71 -26.68 1.61
#